data_5fc1edfeda37ed3568a3215299e35a86
#
_entry.id   5fc1edfeda37ed3568a3215299e35a86
#
_cell.length_a   1.000
_cell.length_b   1.000
_cell.length_c   1.000
_cell.angle_alpha   90.00
_cell.angle_beta   90.00
_cell.angle_gamma   90.00
#
_symmetry.space_group_name_H-M   'P 1'
#
loop_
_entity.id
_entity.type
_entity.pdbx_description
1 polymer ?
#
loop_
_entity_poly.entity_id
_entity_poly.type
_entity_poly.pdbx_seq_one_letter_code
_entity_poly.pdbx_strand_id
1 'polypeptide(L)'
;MISRMPESGEQAAGSSVSTSSAKDSKENAKEKKLSSGSLGGSDGVRPKMVTVKHPESNKPKPTVKKNKPISADLDVAKDFIRCREDGVTRLDLSKSSITQLPSTVRDLTHLIEFYLYGNKLVTLPPEIGCLVNLQTLALSENSLTSLPDALANLKHLRVLDLRHNKLSEIPDVVYKLTSLTTLFLRFNRVRVVGDDIKYLRNLTMLSLRENKIKELPAGIGKLVNLITFDVSHNHLEHLPVEIGNCVQLSTLDLQHNELLDIPESIGNLQSLIRLGLRYNRLTGIPKSLSNCAHMDEFNVEGNAISQLPDGLLSSLCDLTSITLSRNSFSSYPSGGPAQFTNVYAINLEHNQIDKIPYGIFSRAKNLTKLNMKENQLTSLPLDVGAWCNMVELNLGTNQLTKIPDDIQCLHCLEVLILSNNLLRRIPASIGNLRKLRVLDLEENKIECLPSEIGFLRNLQKLIVQSNQVITLPRAIGHLTNLVYLSVGENNLSYLPEEIGTLENLESLYINDNANLHNLPFELALCTNLQIMSIENCPLSQIPAEIVAGGPSLVIHFLKMQGPYRSM
;
A
#
# COMPACT_ATOMS: atom_id res chain seq x y z
N MET A 1 -0.80 -26.33 53.80
CA MET A 1 -0.51 -25.31 54.80
C MET A 1 -0.03 -24.10 54.01
N ILE A 2 -0.93 -23.21 53.65
CA ILE A 2 -1.34 -21.99 54.37
C ILE A 2 -0.14 -21.11 54.70
N SER A 3 0.04 -19.99 53.97
CA SER A 3 -0.24 -18.64 54.41
C SER A 3 0.49 -17.62 53.54
N ARG A 4 -0.27 -16.82 52.80
CA ARG A 4 -0.59 -15.40 52.99
C ARG A 4 0.51 -14.38 52.66
N MET A 5 0.10 -13.50 51.70
CA MET A 5 0.63 -12.16 51.38
C MET A 5 0.71 -11.19 52.59
N PRO A 6 1.42 -10.04 52.48
CA PRO A 6 0.63 -8.85 52.16
C PRO A 6 1.24 -7.91 51.11
N GLU A 7 0.32 -7.09 50.59
CA GLU A 7 0.44 -5.94 49.68
C GLU A 7 1.22 -4.79 50.31
N SER A 8 1.95 -4.05 49.49
CA SER A 8 1.99 -2.59 49.61
C SER A 8 2.33 -1.99 48.23
N GLY A 9 1.42 -1.12 47.78
CA GLY A 9 1.53 -0.44 46.53
C GLY A 9 2.39 0.81 46.61
N GLU A 10 2.94 1.18 45.45
CA GLU A 10 3.27 2.58 45.15
C GLU A 10 3.07 2.83 43.65
N GLN A 11 2.35 3.90 43.40
CA GLN A 11 1.98 4.41 42.09
C GLN A 11 3.21 5.00 41.39
N ALA A 12 3.48 4.60 40.17
CA ALA A 12 4.32 5.36 39.25
C ALA A 12 3.50 5.75 38.03
N ALA A 13 3.37 7.04 37.85
CA ALA A 13 2.62 7.67 36.77
C ALA A 13 3.22 7.33 35.39
N GLY A 14 2.45 6.67 34.56
CA GLY A 14 2.74 6.47 33.16
C GLY A 14 2.45 7.74 32.37
N SER A 15 3.47 8.42 31.86
CA SER A 15 3.33 9.45 30.83
C SER A 15 3.05 8.76 29.49
N SER A 16 1.80 8.84 29.04
CA SER A 16 1.39 8.42 27.71
C SER A 16 2.00 9.34 26.64
N VAL A 17 2.99 8.84 25.91
CA VAL A 17 3.40 9.44 24.64
C VAL A 17 2.34 9.08 23.60
N SER A 18 1.46 10.02 23.29
CA SER A 18 0.50 9.90 22.22
C SER A 18 1.23 9.84 20.88
N THR A 19 1.24 8.67 20.27
CA THR A 19 1.65 8.47 18.87
C THR A 19 0.57 9.03 17.95
N SER A 20 0.73 10.27 17.49
CA SER A 20 -0.07 10.85 16.41
C SER A 20 0.45 10.33 15.05
N SER A 21 0.17 9.09 14.71
CA SER A 21 0.52 8.50 13.41
C SER A 21 -0.68 8.08 12.56
N ALA A 22 -1.88 8.58 12.85
CA ALA A 22 -3.11 8.13 12.17
C ALA A 22 -3.78 9.20 11.29
N LYS A 23 -3.08 10.24 10.83
CA LYS A 23 -3.69 11.26 9.95
C LYS A 23 -2.94 11.58 8.64
N ASP A 24 -1.77 10.98 8.38
CA ASP A 24 -1.02 11.27 7.14
C ASP A 24 -1.33 10.34 5.95
N SER A 25 -2.36 9.50 6.03
CA SER A 25 -2.68 8.51 4.99
C SER A 25 -3.81 8.89 4.03
N LYS A 26 -4.22 10.15 3.96
CA LYS A 26 -5.33 10.58 3.06
C LYS A 26 -4.99 11.63 2.00
N GLU A 27 -3.76 12.08 1.83
CA GLU A 27 -3.45 13.15 0.85
C GLU A 27 -2.47 12.80 -0.28
N ASN A 28 -2.06 11.55 -0.48
CA ASN A 28 -1.14 11.19 -1.57
C ASN A 28 -1.68 10.18 -2.59
N ALA A 29 -2.95 10.26 -2.93
CA ALA A 29 -3.51 9.57 -4.10
C ALA A 29 -3.64 10.54 -5.28
N LYS A 30 -2.53 11.05 -5.79
CA LYS A 30 -2.39 11.55 -7.17
C LYS A 30 -1.24 10.82 -7.82
N GLU A 31 -1.56 9.66 -8.36
CA GLU A 31 -0.65 8.89 -9.20
C GLU A 31 -0.31 9.62 -10.48
N LYS A 32 0.96 9.88 -10.69
CA LYS A 32 1.54 10.10 -12.01
C LYS A 32 1.75 8.74 -12.66
N LYS A 33 0.96 8.43 -13.68
CA LYS A 33 1.25 7.35 -14.63
C LYS A 33 2.59 7.64 -15.32
N LEU A 34 3.57 6.78 -15.10
CA LEU A 34 4.74 6.65 -15.95
C LEU A 34 4.57 5.40 -16.81
N SER A 35 4.65 5.64 -18.09
CA SER A 35 4.52 4.71 -19.19
C SER A 35 5.63 3.66 -19.21
N SER A 36 5.26 2.39 -19.30
CA SER A 36 6.11 1.34 -19.87
C SER A 36 5.68 1.12 -21.33
N GLY A 37 6.57 1.38 -22.25
CA GLY A 37 6.34 1.15 -23.66
C GLY A 37 6.33 -0.33 -24.02
N SER A 38 5.34 -0.75 -24.76
CA SER A 38 5.40 -1.92 -25.62
C SER A 38 4.90 -1.55 -27.00
N LEU A 39 5.67 -1.92 -28.00
CA LEU A 39 5.40 -1.75 -29.42
C LEU A 39 4.27 -2.68 -29.89
N GLY A 40 3.32 -2.12 -30.66
CA GLY A 40 2.49 -2.94 -31.55
C GLY A 40 1.01 -2.61 -31.55
N GLY A 41 0.62 -1.71 -32.37
CA GLY A 41 -0.53 -1.51 -33.22
C GLY A 41 -1.94 -1.93 -32.80
N SER A 42 -2.78 -0.93 -32.64
CA SER A 42 -4.01 -0.66 -33.40
C SER A 42 -4.79 0.45 -32.68
N ASP A 43 -5.24 1.42 -33.47
CA ASP A 43 -6.05 2.56 -33.00
C ASP A 43 -7.38 2.07 -32.44
N GLY A 44 -7.50 2.04 -31.11
CA GLY A 44 -8.74 1.86 -30.39
C GLY A 44 -9.18 3.18 -29.74
N VAL A 45 -10.21 3.80 -30.29
CA VAL A 45 -10.87 4.99 -29.76
C VAL A 45 -11.38 4.70 -28.35
N ARG A 46 -10.88 5.42 -27.35
CA ARG A 46 -11.38 5.34 -25.96
C ARG A 46 -12.82 5.84 -25.89
N PRO A 47 -13.75 5.13 -25.22
CA PRO A 47 -15.11 5.61 -25.03
C PRO A 47 -15.13 6.87 -24.16
N LYS A 48 -15.89 7.88 -24.61
CA LYS A 48 -16.16 9.11 -23.86
C LYS A 48 -17.13 8.79 -22.71
N MET A 49 -16.66 8.83 -21.47
CA MET A 49 -17.54 8.81 -20.31
C MET A 49 -18.24 10.15 -20.17
N VAL A 50 -19.56 10.14 -20.23
CA VAL A 50 -20.39 11.30 -19.91
C VAL A 50 -20.85 11.19 -18.46
N THR A 51 -20.26 12.02 -17.61
CA THR A 51 -20.71 12.18 -16.21
C THR A 51 -21.78 13.28 -16.18
N VAL A 52 -22.97 12.97 -15.69
CA VAL A 52 -24.03 13.96 -15.47
C VAL A 52 -23.66 14.80 -14.24
N LYS A 53 -23.30 16.07 -14.43
CA LYS A 53 -23.11 17.04 -13.35
C LYS A 53 -24.44 17.73 -13.03
N HIS A 54 -24.89 17.66 -11.79
CA HIS A 54 -25.94 18.53 -11.28
C HIS A 54 -25.39 19.95 -11.11
N PRO A 55 -26.20 21.01 -11.36
CA PRO A 55 -25.74 22.40 -11.23
C PRO A 55 -25.59 22.81 -9.77
N GLU A 56 -24.36 23.08 -9.36
CA GLU A 56 -24.09 23.71 -8.06
C GLU A 56 -24.43 25.21 -8.11
N SER A 57 -25.16 25.66 -7.10
CA SER A 57 -25.54 27.05 -6.88
C SER A 57 -24.31 27.93 -6.60
N ASN A 58 -24.11 28.96 -7.40
CA ASN A 58 -23.13 30.03 -7.20
C ASN A 58 -23.38 30.81 -5.92
N LYS A 59 -22.51 30.63 -4.91
CA LYS A 59 -22.33 31.60 -3.83
C LYS A 59 -21.00 32.32 -4.02
N PRO A 60 -20.93 33.65 -3.94
CA PRO A 60 -19.69 34.38 -4.11
C PRO A 60 -18.75 34.14 -2.93
N LYS A 61 -17.49 33.82 -3.23
CA LYS A 61 -16.41 33.70 -2.23
C LYS A 61 -16.06 35.09 -1.68
N PRO A 62 -15.88 35.26 -0.36
CA PRO A 62 -15.39 36.52 0.18
C PRO A 62 -13.91 36.73 -0.21
N THR A 63 -13.64 37.87 -0.81
CA THR A 63 -12.28 38.35 -1.10
C THR A 63 -11.55 38.66 0.19
N VAL A 64 -10.64 37.80 0.61
CA VAL A 64 -9.68 38.10 1.70
C VAL A 64 -8.63 39.07 1.14
N LYS A 65 -8.62 40.29 1.68
CA LYS A 65 -7.55 41.26 1.44
C LYS A 65 -6.22 40.68 1.94
N LYS A 66 -5.26 40.48 1.04
CA LYS A 66 -3.89 40.12 1.39
C LYS A 66 -3.26 41.28 2.19
N ASN A 67 -3.16 41.11 3.50
CA ASN A 67 -2.30 41.97 4.32
C ASN A 67 -0.85 41.70 3.91
N LYS A 68 -0.05 42.77 3.72
CA LYS A 68 1.40 42.68 3.50
C LYS A 68 2.04 41.91 4.64
N PRO A 69 3.04 41.05 4.40
CA PRO A 69 3.74 40.34 5.46
C PRO A 69 4.48 41.36 6.33
N ILE A 70 4.03 41.54 7.57
CA ILE A 70 4.81 42.09 8.66
C ILE A 70 6.00 41.15 8.82
N SER A 71 7.23 41.68 8.94
CA SER A 71 8.45 40.86 8.92
C SER A 71 8.40 39.84 10.07
N ALA A 72 8.22 38.55 9.74
CA ALA A 72 8.17 37.45 10.71
C ALA A 72 9.38 37.45 11.65
N ASP A 73 10.54 37.95 11.18
CA ASP A 73 11.79 38.01 11.95
C ASP A 73 11.76 39.06 13.09
N LEU A 74 10.89 40.08 13.02
CA LEU A 74 10.72 41.06 14.12
C LEU A 74 9.87 40.49 15.26
N ASP A 75 8.97 39.60 14.99
CA ASP A 75 8.15 38.98 16.01
C ASP A 75 8.93 37.90 16.78
N VAL A 76 9.89 37.21 16.14
CA VAL A 76 10.76 36.23 16.81
C VAL A 76 11.54 36.82 17.99
N ALA A 77 12.05 38.04 17.85
CA ALA A 77 12.77 38.67 18.94
C ALA A 77 11.87 38.93 20.17
N LYS A 78 10.60 39.27 19.95
CA LYS A 78 9.60 39.44 21.02
C LYS A 78 9.28 38.11 21.68
N ASP A 79 9.12 37.04 20.88
CA ASP A 79 8.86 35.68 21.40
C ASP A 79 10.04 35.18 22.24
N PHE A 80 11.28 35.52 21.88
CA PHE A 80 12.45 35.19 22.69
C PHE A 80 12.47 35.93 24.03
N ILE A 81 12.12 37.22 24.04
CA ILE A 81 12.03 38.02 25.29
C ILE A 81 10.97 37.40 26.20
N ARG A 82 9.76 37.13 25.67
CA ARG A 82 8.67 36.49 26.42
C ARG A 82 9.08 35.13 26.97
N CYS A 83 9.68 34.27 26.12
CA CYS A 83 10.15 32.94 26.52
C CYS A 83 11.15 33.02 27.69
N ARG A 84 12.08 33.97 27.64
CA ARG A 84 13.03 34.20 28.72
C ARG A 84 12.37 34.71 30.00
N GLU A 85 11.44 35.67 29.87
CA GLU A 85 10.76 36.28 31.03
C GLU A 85 9.82 35.31 31.73
N ASP A 86 9.09 34.48 30.94
CA ASP A 86 8.17 33.47 31.43
C ASP A 86 8.90 32.19 31.90
N GLY A 87 10.19 32.02 31.59
CA GLY A 87 10.99 30.86 31.97
C GLY A 87 10.49 29.52 31.38
N VAL A 88 9.77 29.55 30.26
CA VAL A 88 9.21 28.33 29.64
C VAL A 88 10.32 27.52 29.00
N THR A 89 10.28 26.20 29.24
CA THR A 89 11.30 25.25 28.75
C THR A 89 11.05 24.74 27.34
N ARG A 90 9.87 25.03 26.78
CA ARG A 90 9.45 24.65 25.43
C ARG A 90 9.06 25.88 24.62
N LEU A 91 9.72 26.08 23.48
CA LEU A 91 9.40 27.13 22.53
C LEU A 91 9.04 26.54 21.18
N ASP A 92 7.85 26.90 20.69
CA ASP A 92 7.36 26.46 19.39
C ASP A 92 7.13 27.66 18.46
N LEU A 93 8.01 27.80 17.47
CA LEU A 93 7.97 28.82 16.42
C LEU A 93 7.78 28.18 15.05
N SER A 94 7.13 27.04 14.99
CA SER A 94 6.90 26.30 13.74
C SER A 94 5.95 27.05 12.82
N LYS A 95 6.19 26.91 11.49
CA LYS A 95 5.35 27.50 10.43
C LYS A 95 5.15 29.03 10.52
N SER A 96 6.15 29.72 11.03
CA SER A 96 6.13 31.18 11.26
C SER A 96 6.80 31.98 10.15
N SER A 97 7.18 31.34 9.03
CA SER A 97 7.88 31.95 7.88
C SER A 97 9.22 32.61 8.23
N ILE A 98 9.89 32.16 9.30
CA ILE A 98 11.15 32.68 9.80
C ILE A 98 12.27 32.40 8.78
N THR A 99 13.04 33.40 8.45
CA THR A 99 14.19 33.31 7.53
C THR A 99 15.52 33.24 8.23
N GLN A 100 15.62 33.86 9.43
CA GLN A 100 16.84 33.93 10.25
C GLN A 100 16.47 33.92 11.73
N LEU A 101 17.30 33.29 12.55
CA LEU A 101 17.21 33.41 14.00
C LEU A 101 18.14 34.55 14.50
N PRO A 102 17.63 35.44 15.35
CA PRO A 102 18.48 36.49 15.94
C PRO A 102 19.49 35.90 16.92
N SER A 103 20.65 36.56 17.08
CA SER A 103 21.73 36.15 18.01
C SER A 103 21.29 36.12 19.48
N THR A 104 20.17 36.80 19.82
CA THR A 104 19.55 36.77 21.16
C THR A 104 19.02 35.37 21.52
N VAL A 105 19.00 34.41 20.60
CA VAL A 105 18.73 33.00 20.91
C VAL A 105 19.63 32.47 22.03
N ARG A 106 20.87 32.99 22.16
CA ARG A 106 21.82 32.62 23.22
C ARG A 106 21.29 32.83 24.64
N ASP A 107 20.31 33.72 24.82
CA ASP A 107 19.76 34.05 26.13
C ASP A 107 18.75 32.97 26.64
N LEU A 108 18.34 32.05 25.77
CA LEU A 108 17.34 31.01 26.04
C LEU A 108 17.97 29.73 26.59
N THR A 109 18.96 29.82 27.47
CA THR A 109 19.74 28.69 28.00
C THR A 109 18.94 27.69 28.81
N HIS A 110 17.72 28.07 29.25
CA HIS A 110 16.79 27.25 30.00
C HIS A 110 15.93 26.32 29.11
N LEU A 111 15.96 26.51 27.76
CA LEU A 111 15.17 25.69 26.85
C LEU A 111 15.57 24.22 26.88
N ILE A 112 14.56 23.35 26.90
CA ILE A 112 14.67 21.90 26.75
C ILE A 112 14.19 21.45 25.37
N GLU A 113 13.13 22.09 24.85
CA GLU A 113 12.57 21.77 23.55
C GLU A 113 12.43 23.02 22.69
N PHE A 114 12.95 22.96 21.46
CA PHE A 114 12.86 24.04 20.50
C PHE A 114 12.35 23.53 19.14
N TYR A 115 11.19 24.03 18.72
CA TYR A 115 10.53 23.66 17.48
C TYR A 115 10.56 24.81 16.48
N LEU A 116 11.17 24.56 15.31
CA LEU A 116 11.37 25.53 14.23
C LEU A 116 10.96 24.92 12.87
N TYR A 117 10.17 23.84 12.86
CA TYR A 117 9.81 23.18 11.61
C TYR A 117 8.90 24.06 10.72
N GLY A 118 8.96 23.83 9.41
CA GLY A 118 8.09 24.53 8.45
C GLY A 118 8.42 26.04 8.31
N ASN A 119 9.68 26.42 8.48
CA ASN A 119 10.18 27.78 8.30
C ASN A 119 11.01 27.91 6.99
N LYS A 120 11.75 29.00 6.84
CA LYS A 120 12.59 29.31 5.66
C LYS A 120 14.06 29.46 6.04
N LEU A 121 14.51 28.82 7.11
CA LEU A 121 15.88 28.89 7.59
C LEU A 121 16.84 28.26 6.58
N VAL A 122 17.88 28.99 6.22
CA VAL A 122 18.99 28.53 5.37
C VAL A 122 20.21 28.14 6.21
N THR A 123 20.43 28.85 7.30
CA THR A 123 21.52 28.64 8.27
C THR A 123 20.99 28.85 9.67
N LEU A 124 21.76 28.41 10.67
CA LEU A 124 21.53 28.71 12.08
C LEU A 124 22.67 29.59 12.60
N PRO A 125 22.41 30.53 13.51
CA PRO A 125 23.47 31.34 14.14
C PRO A 125 24.29 30.47 15.10
N PRO A 126 25.62 30.73 15.26
CA PRO A 126 26.46 29.99 16.21
C PRO A 126 25.96 30.03 17.65
N GLU A 127 25.22 31.08 18.02
CA GLU A 127 24.61 31.27 19.33
C GLU A 127 23.60 30.18 19.71
N ILE A 128 23.12 29.39 18.76
CA ILE A 128 22.29 28.20 19.04
C ILE A 128 23.02 27.21 19.96
N GLY A 129 24.36 27.18 19.89
CA GLY A 129 25.21 26.35 20.75
C GLY A 129 25.22 26.76 22.23
N CYS A 130 24.62 27.92 22.59
CA CYS A 130 24.46 28.36 23.97
C CYS A 130 23.28 27.67 24.69
N LEU A 131 22.41 26.98 23.96
CA LEU A 131 21.24 26.29 24.50
C LEU A 131 21.63 24.95 25.14
N VAL A 132 22.53 24.96 26.12
CA VAL A 132 23.20 23.78 26.66
C VAL A 132 22.25 22.73 27.29
N ASN A 133 21.07 23.15 27.72
CA ASN A 133 20.05 22.27 28.31
C ASN A 133 19.10 21.61 27.27
N LEU A 134 19.27 21.99 25.98
CA LEU A 134 18.37 21.53 24.93
C LEU A 134 18.46 20.02 24.74
N GLN A 135 17.29 19.36 24.73
CA GLN A 135 17.13 17.93 24.51
C GLN A 135 16.48 17.63 23.16
N THR A 136 15.60 18.51 22.67
CA THR A 136 14.92 18.37 21.38
C THR A 136 15.09 19.61 20.53
N LEU A 137 15.59 19.43 19.30
CA LEU A 137 15.71 20.47 18.28
C LEU A 137 15.05 20.00 16.99
N ALA A 138 13.90 20.62 16.66
CA ALA A 138 13.13 20.29 15.47
C ALA A 138 13.29 21.37 14.39
N LEU A 139 14.02 21.02 13.33
CA LEU A 139 14.40 21.90 12.20
C LEU A 139 13.84 21.41 10.86
N SER A 140 12.89 20.46 10.87
CA SER A 140 12.35 19.90 9.64
C SER A 140 11.62 20.94 8.77
N GLU A 141 11.49 20.64 7.48
CA GLU A 141 10.83 21.52 6.51
C GLU A 141 11.42 22.95 6.47
N ASN A 142 12.75 23.03 6.36
CA ASN A 142 13.50 24.28 6.17
C ASN A 142 14.35 24.21 4.89
N SER A 143 15.32 25.08 4.74
CA SER A 143 16.25 25.11 3.60
C SER A 143 17.72 24.98 4.03
N LEU A 144 17.97 24.33 5.16
CA LEU A 144 19.31 24.21 5.73
C LEU A 144 20.25 23.44 4.80
N THR A 145 21.43 24.01 4.57
CA THR A 145 22.52 23.40 3.80
C THR A 145 23.70 22.97 4.66
N SER A 146 23.80 23.51 5.87
CA SER A 146 24.85 23.23 6.86
C SER A 146 24.34 23.51 8.27
N LEU A 147 25.14 23.12 9.27
CA LEU A 147 24.92 23.42 10.69
C LEU A 147 26.16 24.05 11.29
N PRO A 148 26.04 24.98 12.24
CA PRO A 148 27.19 25.61 12.88
C PRO A 148 27.91 24.63 13.82
N ASP A 149 29.24 24.72 13.89
CA ASP A 149 30.08 23.89 14.76
C ASP A 149 29.74 24.03 16.26
N ALA A 150 29.21 25.18 16.64
CA ALA A 150 28.78 25.46 18.02
C ALA A 150 27.68 24.51 18.51
N LEU A 151 26.93 23.84 17.61
CA LEU A 151 25.98 22.80 17.99
C LEU A 151 26.64 21.66 18.79
N ALA A 152 27.95 21.43 18.64
CA ALA A 152 28.70 20.45 19.43
C ALA A 152 28.62 20.68 20.94
N ASN A 153 28.22 21.88 21.38
CA ASN A 153 28.05 22.23 22.79
C ASN A 153 26.77 21.67 23.42
N LEU A 154 25.81 21.23 22.58
CA LEU A 154 24.50 20.69 23.03
C LEU A 154 24.66 19.26 23.55
N LYS A 155 25.33 19.09 24.69
CA LYS A 155 25.67 17.78 25.26
C LYS A 155 24.49 16.98 25.78
N HIS A 156 23.32 17.61 25.93
CA HIS A 156 22.09 16.98 26.36
C HIS A 156 21.11 16.72 25.21
N LEU A 157 21.47 17.08 23.96
CA LEU A 157 20.57 16.91 22.80
C LEU A 157 20.34 15.41 22.52
N ARG A 158 19.08 14.99 22.60
CA ARG A 158 18.62 13.62 22.39
C ARG A 158 17.89 13.44 21.05
N VAL A 159 17.13 14.43 20.63
CA VAL A 159 16.35 14.40 19.40
C VAL A 159 16.77 15.53 18.48
N LEU A 160 17.23 15.18 17.28
CA LEU A 160 17.55 16.14 16.22
C LEU A 160 16.74 15.78 14.97
N ASP A 161 15.82 16.67 14.59
CA ASP A 161 14.99 16.52 13.40
C ASP A 161 15.43 17.50 12.30
N LEU A 162 16.05 16.95 11.26
CA LEU A 162 16.56 17.68 10.07
C LEU A 162 15.83 17.27 8.79
N ARG A 163 14.67 16.63 8.89
CA ARG A 163 13.89 16.17 7.73
C ARG A 163 13.55 17.32 6.77
N HIS A 164 13.43 17.01 5.48
CA HIS A 164 13.03 17.99 4.45
C HIS A 164 13.89 19.26 4.48
N ASN A 165 15.21 19.08 4.38
CA ASN A 165 16.19 20.16 4.23
C ASN A 165 17.02 19.97 2.94
N LYS A 166 18.14 20.65 2.81
CA LYS A 166 19.00 20.62 1.60
C LYS A 166 20.41 20.15 1.90
N LEU A 167 20.61 19.37 2.96
CA LEU A 167 21.91 18.84 3.36
C LEU A 167 22.45 17.89 2.30
N SER A 168 23.66 18.12 1.79
CA SER A 168 24.36 17.26 0.81
C SER A 168 25.19 16.17 1.48
N GLU A 169 25.46 16.31 2.76
CA GLU A 169 26.19 15.40 3.63
C GLU A 169 25.68 15.54 5.07
N ILE A 170 26.01 14.60 5.93
CA ILE A 170 25.77 14.76 7.37
C ILE A 170 26.87 15.69 7.91
N PRO A 171 26.53 16.89 8.44
CA PRO A 171 27.53 17.79 8.95
C PRO A 171 28.36 17.18 10.08
N ASP A 172 29.67 17.38 10.09
CA ASP A 172 30.59 16.78 11.07
C ASP A 172 30.21 17.06 12.52
N VAL A 173 29.57 18.21 12.76
CA VAL A 173 29.09 18.59 14.10
C VAL A 173 28.04 17.59 14.62
N VAL A 174 27.27 16.97 13.76
CA VAL A 174 26.26 15.97 14.17
C VAL A 174 26.93 14.77 14.84
N TYR A 175 28.07 14.31 14.33
CA TYR A 175 28.81 13.18 14.91
C TYR A 175 29.38 13.47 16.31
N LYS A 176 29.45 14.76 16.71
CA LYS A 176 29.89 15.20 18.05
C LYS A 176 28.76 15.23 19.08
N LEU A 177 27.52 15.05 18.64
CA LEU A 177 26.31 15.02 19.47
C LEU A 177 26.07 13.62 20.06
N THR A 178 26.97 13.13 20.88
CA THR A 178 27.02 11.74 21.36
C THR A 178 25.85 11.32 22.26
N SER A 179 25.05 12.28 22.73
CA SER A 179 23.83 12.02 23.52
C SER A 179 22.58 11.75 22.66
N LEU A 180 22.68 11.87 21.33
CA LEU A 180 21.56 11.63 20.43
C LEU A 180 21.03 10.20 20.58
N THR A 181 19.72 10.12 20.78
CA THR A 181 18.94 8.87 20.74
C THR A 181 18.13 8.76 19.45
N THR A 182 17.77 9.90 18.86
CA THR A 182 16.94 9.96 17.64
C THR A 182 17.52 10.99 16.67
N LEU A 183 17.78 10.54 15.44
CA LEU A 183 18.27 11.40 14.35
C LEU A 183 17.44 11.17 13.10
N PHE A 184 16.76 12.23 12.65
CA PHE A 184 15.97 12.21 11.42
C PHE A 184 16.61 13.09 10.35
N LEU A 185 17.00 12.48 9.23
CA LEU A 185 17.63 13.12 8.07
C LEU A 185 16.88 12.81 6.75
N ARG A 186 15.68 12.24 6.82
CA ARG A 186 14.93 11.88 5.62
C ARG A 186 14.60 13.09 4.74
N PHE A 187 14.48 12.88 3.44
CA PHE A 187 14.22 13.93 2.45
C PHE A 187 15.26 15.05 2.47
N ASN A 188 16.53 14.66 2.38
CA ASN A 188 17.67 15.53 2.14
C ASN A 188 18.37 15.14 0.83
N ARG A 189 19.65 15.50 0.68
CA ARG A 189 20.46 15.19 -0.50
C ARG A 189 21.76 14.51 -0.11
N VAL A 190 21.79 13.88 1.06
CA VAL A 190 22.97 13.22 1.63
C VAL A 190 23.47 12.13 0.69
N ARG A 191 24.76 12.17 0.35
CA ARG A 191 25.44 11.21 -0.53
C ARG A 191 26.36 10.27 0.21
N VAL A 192 26.93 10.74 1.31
CA VAL A 192 27.94 10.01 2.09
C VAL A 192 27.58 10.07 3.57
N VAL A 193 27.69 8.94 4.23
CA VAL A 193 27.63 8.81 5.70
C VAL A 193 29.07 8.60 6.17
N GLY A 194 29.59 9.51 6.99
CA GLY A 194 30.95 9.43 7.52
C GLY A 194 31.10 8.28 8.52
N ASP A 195 32.30 7.68 8.60
CA ASP A 195 32.59 6.61 9.56
C ASP A 195 32.48 7.06 11.02
N ASP A 196 32.52 8.37 11.26
CA ASP A 196 32.34 8.99 12.58
C ASP A 196 30.93 8.81 13.15
N ILE A 197 29.98 8.28 12.35
CA ILE A 197 28.67 7.79 12.85
C ILE A 197 28.87 6.83 14.03
N LYS A 198 29.97 6.12 14.11
CA LYS A 198 30.38 5.21 15.20
C LYS A 198 30.38 5.84 16.59
N TYR A 199 30.46 7.18 16.70
CA TYR A 199 30.44 7.88 17.97
C TYR A 199 29.01 8.06 18.53
N LEU A 200 27.98 7.95 17.69
CA LEU A 200 26.57 8.12 18.09
C LEU A 200 25.99 6.84 18.69
N ARG A 201 26.69 6.24 19.67
CA ARG A 201 26.36 4.93 20.24
C ARG A 201 25.02 4.86 20.99
N ASN A 202 24.45 6.00 21.37
CA ASN A 202 23.18 6.09 22.05
C ASN A 202 21.97 6.13 21.10
N LEU A 203 22.20 6.15 19.77
CA LEU A 203 21.10 6.13 18.80
C LEU A 203 20.27 4.85 18.95
N THR A 204 18.97 5.07 19.12
CA THR A 204 17.93 4.02 19.06
C THR A 204 17.13 4.12 17.76
N MET A 205 17.06 5.33 17.17
CA MET A 205 16.36 5.56 15.90
C MET A 205 17.21 6.42 14.96
N LEU A 206 17.44 5.92 13.76
CA LEU A 206 18.13 6.61 12.67
C LEU A 206 17.30 6.51 11.39
N SER A 207 16.90 7.66 10.82
CA SER A 207 16.22 7.68 9.52
C SER A 207 17.01 8.50 8.51
N LEU A 208 17.48 7.82 7.47
CA LEU A 208 18.21 8.37 6.32
C LEU A 208 17.41 8.23 5.02
N ARG A 209 16.12 7.92 5.12
CA ARG A 209 15.22 7.68 3.98
C ARG A 209 15.21 8.87 3.00
N GLU A 210 14.99 8.57 1.71
CA GLU A 210 14.88 9.58 0.65
C GLU A 210 16.11 10.50 0.60
N ASN A 211 17.29 9.90 0.42
CA ASN A 211 18.56 10.58 0.22
C ASN A 211 19.24 10.04 -1.06
N LYS A 212 20.55 10.17 -1.17
CA LYS A 212 21.35 9.74 -2.33
C LYS A 212 22.56 8.90 -1.90
N ILE A 213 22.40 8.13 -0.82
CA ILE A 213 23.46 7.36 -0.19
C ILE A 213 23.73 6.11 -1.05
N LYS A 214 25.01 5.87 -1.38
CA LYS A 214 25.45 4.70 -2.15
C LYS A 214 26.06 3.61 -1.29
N GLU A 215 26.60 3.96 -0.16
CA GLU A 215 27.27 3.03 0.75
C GLU A 215 27.13 3.49 2.20
N LEU A 216 27.22 2.54 3.12
CA LEU A 216 27.25 2.77 4.56
C LEU A 216 28.63 2.40 5.09
N PRO A 217 29.20 3.20 6.03
CA PRO A 217 30.49 2.91 6.61
C PRO A 217 30.42 1.73 7.61
N ALA A 218 31.55 1.06 7.84
CA ALA A 218 31.68 0.02 8.86
C ALA A 218 31.33 0.52 10.27
N GLY A 219 31.53 1.82 10.52
CA GLY A 219 31.15 2.48 11.78
C GLY A 219 29.69 2.32 12.17
N ILE A 220 28.78 2.00 11.23
CA ILE A 220 27.37 1.71 11.53
C ILE A 220 27.22 0.58 12.57
N GLY A 221 28.12 -0.42 12.52
CA GLY A 221 28.12 -1.55 13.45
C GLY A 221 28.45 -1.19 14.91
N LYS A 222 28.82 0.06 15.20
CA LYS A 222 29.01 0.57 16.56
C LYS A 222 27.74 1.11 17.19
N LEU A 223 26.66 1.22 16.42
CA LEU A 223 25.34 1.66 16.89
C LEU A 223 24.58 0.49 17.54
N VAL A 224 25.15 -0.08 18.60
CA VAL A 224 24.67 -1.31 19.24
C VAL A 224 23.28 -1.16 19.92
N ASN A 225 22.85 0.07 20.19
CA ASN A 225 21.54 0.39 20.77
C ASN A 225 20.45 0.68 19.71
N LEU A 226 20.80 0.61 18.41
CA LEU A 226 19.90 0.95 17.32
C LEU A 226 18.75 -0.05 17.25
N ILE A 227 17.51 0.45 17.37
CA ILE A 227 16.27 -0.33 17.34
C ILE A 227 15.59 -0.20 15.98
N THR A 228 15.57 1.02 15.45
CA THR A 228 14.97 1.32 14.14
C THR A 228 15.98 2.01 13.24
N PHE A 229 16.23 1.41 12.10
CA PHE A 229 17.06 1.99 11.05
C PHE A 229 16.31 1.99 9.71
N ASP A 230 16.05 3.18 9.20
CA ASP A 230 15.42 3.38 7.90
C ASP A 230 16.40 4.08 6.96
N VAL A 231 16.86 3.38 5.94
CA VAL A 231 17.72 3.90 4.86
C VAL A 231 17.08 3.61 3.49
N SER A 232 15.77 3.44 3.48
CA SER A 232 14.99 3.22 2.27
C SER A 232 15.07 4.39 1.28
N HIS A 233 14.78 4.12 0.00
CA HIS A 233 14.82 5.13 -1.07
C HIS A 233 16.18 5.86 -1.15
N ASN A 234 17.23 5.07 -1.29
CA ASN A 234 18.60 5.50 -1.53
C ASN A 234 19.18 4.75 -2.74
N HIS A 235 20.50 4.67 -2.85
CA HIS A 235 21.21 3.99 -3.96
C HIS A 235 22.22 2.96 -3.42
N LEU A 236 21.92 2.32 -2.29
CA LEU A 236 22.79 1.31 -1.70
C LEU A 236 22.90 0.08 -2.60
N GLU A 237 24.13 -0.32 -2.93
CA GLU A 237 24.42 -1.55 -3.67
C GLU A 237 24.75 -2.72 -2.74
N HIS A 238 25.35 -2.43 -1.58
CA HIS A 238 25.74 -3.41 -0.57
C HIS A 238 25.51 -2.89 0.85
N LEU A 239 25.39 -3.80 1.81
CA LEU A 239 25.44 -3.49 3.23
C LEU A 239 26.80 -3.89 3.81
N PRO A 240 27.36 -3.10 4.74
CA PRO A 240 28.55 -3.51 5.48
C PRO A 240 28.22 -4.73 6.35
N VAL A 241 29.17 -5.66 6.46
CA VAL A 241 29.01 -6.86 7.31
C VAL A 241 28.79 -6.50 8.78
N GLU A 242 29.28 -5.35 9.20
CA GLU A 242 29.17 -4.81 10.54
C GLU A 242 27.72 -4.47 10.95
N ILE A 243 26.77 -4.40 9.99
CA ILE A 243 25.34 -4.23 10.31
C ILE A 243 24.85 -5.31 11.29
N GLY A 244 25.40 -6.53 11.20
CA GLY A 244 25.09 -7.63 12.10
C GLY A 244 25.47 -7.39 13.58
N ASN A 245 26.24 -6.34 13.87
CA ASN A 245 26.58 -5.97 15.26
C ASN A 245 25.49 -5.12 15.93
N CYS A 246 24.53 -4.59 15.15
CA CYS A 246 23.39 -3.82 15.66
C CYS A 246 22.30 -4.76 16.20
N VAL A 247 22.63 -5.57 17.19
CA VAL A 247 21.81 -6.71 17.68
C VAL A 247 20.45 -6.33 18.28
N GLN A 248 20.23 -5.05 18.58
CA GLN A 248 18.95 -4.52 19.09
C GLN A 248 17.98 -4.13 17.96
N LEU A 249 18.41 -4.20 16.68
CA LEU A 249 17.54 -3.85 15.56
C LEU A 249 16.28 -4.73 15.54
N SER A 250 15.14 -4.08 15.67
CA SER A 250 13.82 -4.67 15.45
C SER A 250 13.23 -4.30 14.09
N THR A 251 13.60 -3.14 13.54
CA THR A 251 13.16 -2.68 12.23
C THR A 251 14.36 -2.19 11.42
N LEU A 252 14.57 -2.81 10.26
CA LEU A 252 15.57 -2.42 9.27
C LEU A 252 14.87 -2.24 7.92
N ASP A 253 14.75 -1.00 7.45
CA ASP A 253 14.10 -0.72 6.17
C ASP A 253 15.14 -0.33 5.11
N LEU A 254 15.29 -1.21 4.12
CA LEU A 254 16.23 -1.12 3.00
C LEU A 254 15.51 -1.05 1.65
N GLN A 255 14.17 -0.91 1.66
CA GLN A 255 13.39 -0.92 0.41
C GLN A 255 13.79 0.22 -0.54
N HIS A 256 13.55 0.02 -1.83
CA HIS A 256 13.88 1.00 -2.87
C HIS A 256 15.35 1.47 -2.81
N ASN A 257 16.25 0.50 -2.86
CA ASN A 257 17.69 0.67 -3.07
C ASN A 257 18.14 -0.11 -4.32
N GLU A 258 19.42 -0.34 -4.46
CA GLU A 258 20.03 -1.06 -5.58
C GLU A 258 20.80 -2.30 -5.09
N LEU A 259 20.38 -2.86 -3.93
CA LEU A 259 21.10 -3.96 -3.27
C LEU A 259 21.17 -5.20 -4.14
N LEU A 260 22.39 -5.71 -4.32
CA LEU A 260 22.70 -6.92 -5.05
C LEU A 260 22.70 -8.16 -4.16
N ASP A 261 23.03 -7.98 -2.88
CA ASP A 261 23.14 -9.03 -1.88
C ASP A 261 22.82 -8.49 -0.46
N ILE A 262 22.66 -9.42 0.47
CA ILE A 262 22.55 -9.17 1.92
C ILE A 262 23.64 -10.01 2.61
N PRO A 263 24.45 -9.41 3.51
CA PRO A 263 25.52 -10.15 4.17
C PRO A 263 24.99 -11.22 5.13
N GLU A 264 25.74 -12.33 5.27
CA GLU A 264 25.38 -13.41 6.20
C GLU A 264 25.29 -12.94 7.66
N SER A 265 25.93 -11.84 8.02
CA SER A 265 25.83 -11.24 9.35
C SER A 265 24.42 -10.76 9.73
N ILE A 266 23.50 -10.65 8.76
CA ILE A 266 22.10 -10.31 9.00
C ILE A 266 21.45 -11.30 10.01
N GLY A 267 21.88 -12.56 9.99
CA GLY A 267 21.40 -13.59 10.90
C GLY A 267 21.75 -13.36 12.37
N ASN A 268 22.62 -12.40 12.69
CA ASN A 268 22.90 -11.99 14.08
C ASN A 268 21.81 -11.10 14.67
N LEU A 269 20.92 -10.53 13.83
CA LEU A 269 19.85 -9.62 14.23
C LEU A 269 18.64 -10.40 14.75
N GLN A 270 18.81 -11.11 15.86
CA GLN A 270 17.77 -11.99 16.43
C GLN A 270 16.52 -11.24 16.94
N SER A 271 16.63 -9.94 17.21
CA SER A 271 15.51 -9.09 17.59
C SER A 271 14.70 -8.55 16.39
N LEU A 272 15.08 -8.92 15.16
CA LEU A 272 14.49 -8.38 13.95
C LEU A 272 13.05 -8.89 13.77
N ILE A 273 12.11 -7.92 13.68
CA ILE A 273 10.68 -8.15 13.43
C ILE A 273 10.33 -7.75 12.01
N ARG A 274 10.90 -6.64 11.53
CA ARG A 274 10.62 -6.10 10.19
C ARG A 274 11.90 -5.85 9.41
N LEU A 275 11.97 -6.45 8.24
CA LEU A 275 13.05 -6.29 7.27
C LEU A 275 12.46 -5.87 5.91
N GLY A 276 12.64 -4.62 5.54
CA GLY A 276 12.17 -4.09 4.26
C GLY A 276 13.21 -4.31 3.16
N LEU A 277 12.96 -5.25 2.24
CA LEU A 277 13.87 -5.60 1.12
C LEU A 277 13.25 -5.36 -0.26
N ARG A 278 12.01 -4.92 -0.33
CA ARG A 278 11.30 -4.78 -1.60
C ARG A 278 11.94 -3.71 -2.50
N TYR A 279 11.79 -3.91 -3.81
CA TYR A 279 12.33 -3.02 -4.85
C TYR A 279 13.83 -2.79 -4.72
N ASN A 280 14.59 -3.89 -4.77
CA ASN A 280 16.04 -3.94 -4.87
C ASN A 280 16.44 -4.77 -6.11
N ARG A 281 17.71 -5.20 -6.18
CA ARG A 281 18.25 -6.05 -7.26
C ARG A 281 18.75 -7.40 -6.74
N LEU A 282 18.17 -7.88 -5.63
CA LEU A 282 18.58 -9.12 -4.96
C LEU A 282 18.33 -10.32 -5.86
N THR A 283 19.31 -11.22 -5.98
CA THR A 283 19.19 -12.50 -6.68
C THR A 283 19.01 -13.68 -5.73
N GLY A 284 19.21 -13.49 -4.43
CA GLY A 284 19.04 -14.48 -3.39
C GLY A 284 18.97 -13.86 -2.00
N ILE A 285 18.68 -14.69 -1.00
CA ILE A 285 18.61 -14.34 0.42
C ILE A 285 19.62 -15.21 1.17
N PRO A 286 20.39 -14.66 2.14
CA PRO A 286 21.33 -15.46 2.90
C PRO A 286 20.63 -16.47 3.79
N LYS A 287 21.20 -17.66 3.93
CA LYS A 287 20.63 -18.74 4.76
C LYS A 287 20.53 -18.35 6.24
N SER A 288 21.45 -17.55 6.72
CA SER A 288 21.50 -17.05 8.11
C SER A 288 20.27 -16.25 8.52
N LEU A 289 19.50 -15.70 7.57
CA LEU A 289 18.25 -15.01 7.87
C LEU A 289 17.25 -15.92 8.63
N SER A 290 17.38 -17.25 8.50
CA SER A 290 16.61 -18.23 9.28
C SER A 290 16.75 -18.07 10.81
N ASN A 291 17.80 -17.38 11.29
CA ASN A 291 18.00 -17.10 12.71
C ASN A 291 17.12 -15.96 13.24
N CYS A 292 16.52 -15.15 12.34
CA CYS A 292 15.63 -14.03 12.68
C CYS A 292 14.19 -14.53 12.85
N ALA A 293 13.95 -15.44 13.81
CA ALA A 293 12.70 -16.18 13.94
C ALA A 293 11.46 -15.32 14.27
N HIS A 294 11.67 -14.08 14.74
CA HIS A 294 10.60 -13.18 15.18
C HIS A 294 10.07 -12.26 14.08
N MET A 295 10.47 -12.47 12.82
CA MET A 295 9.92 -11.70 11.72
C MET A 295 8.43 -12.01 11.54
N ASP A 296 7.59 -10.96 11.51
CA ASP A 296 6.13 -11.05 11.31
C ASP A 296 5.73 -11.00 9.83
N GLU A 297 6.53 -10.38 8.98
CA GLU A 297 6.35 -10.27 7.53
C GLU A 297 7.65 -10.60 6.81
N PHE A 298 7.54 -11.40 5.74
CA PHE A 298 8.63 -11.61 4.79
C PHE A 298 8.24 -11.03 3.42
N ASN A 299 8.85 -9.90 3.07
CA ASN A 299 8.52 -9.16 1.84
C ASN A 299 9.77 -8.84 1.04
N VAL A 300 9.91 -9.52 -0.10
CA VAL A 300 11.00 -9.33 -1.06
C VAL A 300 10.48 -8.92 -2.45
N GLU A 301 9.30 -8.30 -2.49
CA GLU A 301 8.69 -7.83 -3.74
C GLU A 301 9.67 -7.03 -4.61
N GLY A 302 9.60 -7.22 -5.91
CA GLY A 302 10.34 -6.39 -6.87
C GLY A 302 11.86 -6.59 -6.82
N ASN A 303 12.30 -7.85 -6.76
CA ASN A 303 13.69 -8.26 -6.86
C ASN A 303 13.90 -9.22 -8.05
N ALA A 304 15.03 -9.90 -8.12
CA ALA A 304 15.35 -10.89 -9.13
C ALA A 304 15.57 -12.30 -8.52
N ILE A 305 14.88 -12.60 -7.43
CA ILE A 305 15.05 -13.84 -6.67
C ILE A 305 14.33 -14.98 -7.41
N SER A 306 15.03 -16.10 -7.64
CA SER A 306 14.46 -17.29 -8.26
C SER A 306 14.20 -18.44 -7.28
N GLN A 307 14.87 -18.43 -6.14
CA GLN A 307 14.71 -19.44 -5.08
C GLN A 307 15.10 -18.87 -3.71
N LEU A 308 14.52 -19.42 -2.66
CA LEU A 308 14.92 -19.16 -1.27
C LEU A 308 15.76 -20.32 -0.73
N PRO A 309 16.61 -20.07 0.29
CA PRO A 309 17.28 -21.15 1.01
C PRO A 309 16.29 -22.17 1.57
N ASP A 310 16.66 -23.45 1.51
CA ASP A 310 15.82 -24.53 2.00
C ASP A 310 15.44 -24.32 3.47
N GLY A 311 14.14 -24.40 3.75
CA GLY A 311 13.59 -24.27 5.10
C GLY A 311 13.58 -22.85 5.67
N LEU A 312 13.97 -21.82 4.91
CA LEU A 312 13.98 -20.44 5.42
C LEU A 312 12.62 -20.04 6.00
N LEU A 313 11.55 -20.13 5.21
CA LEU A 313 10.22 -19.68 5.65
C LEU A 313 9.67 -20.51 6.82
N SER A 314 10.02 -21.79 6.92
CA SER A 314 9.62 -22.64 8.06
C SER A 314 10.37 -22.33 9.35
N SER A 315 11.55 -21.72 9.26
CA SER A 315 12.32 -21.27 10.42
C SER A 315 11.82 -19.94 11.00
N LEU A 316 11.11 -19.14 10.20
CA LEU A 316 10.52 -17.86 10.60
C LEU A 316 9.14 -18.12 11.23
N CYS A 317 9.13 -18.57 12.48
CA CYS A 317 7.94 -19.14 13.12
C CYS A 317 6.80 -18.13 13.35
N ASP A 318 7.11 -16.84 13.44
CA ASP A 318 6.12 -15.77 13.71
C ASP A 318 5.55 -15.16 12.44
N LEU A 319 5.92 -15.67 11.24
CA LEU A 319 5.41 -15.14 9.97
C LEU A 319 3.90 -15.23 9.88
N THR A 320 3.28 -14.09 9.57
CA THR A 320 1.85 -13.95 9.29
C THR A 320 1.56 -13.62 7.84
N SER A 321 2.49 -12.99 7.12
CA SER A 321 2.37 -12.70 5.70
C SER A 321 3.66 -12.90 4.92
N ILE A 322 3.51 -13.34 3.65
CA ILE A 322 4.62 -13.61 2.74
C ILE A 322 4.33 -12.92 1.40
N THR A 323 5.24 -12.06 0.97
CA THR A 323 5.18 -11.38 -0.33
C THR A 323 6.45 -11.65 -1.14
N LEU A 324 6.32 -12.44 -2.19
CA LEU A 324 7.37 -12.80 -3.13
C LEU A 324 7.08 -12.25 -4.54
N SER A 325 6.13 -11.34 -4.67
CA SER A 325 5.67 -10.80 -5.96
C SER A 325 6.79 -10.09 -6.73
N ARG A 326 6.65 -10.04 -8.05
CA ARG A 326 7.59 -9.35 -8.94
C ARG A 326 9.03 -9.84 -8.76
N ASN A 327 9.20 -11.18 -8.86
CA ASN A 327 10.48 -11.88 -8.80
C ASN A 327 10.58 -12.87 -9.97
N SER A 328 11.49 -13.82 -9.86
CA SER A 328 11.76 -14.83 -10.92
C SER A 328 11.48 -16.27 -10.45
N PHE A 329 10.58 -16.46 -9.49
CA PHE A 329 10.23 -17.80 -9.00
C PHE A 329 9.53 -18.60 -10.09
N SER A 330 10.04 -19.79 -10.39
CA SER A 330 9.42 -20.78 -11.30
C SER A 330 8.66 -21.88 -10.54
N SER A 331 8.84 -21.95 -9.23
CA SER A 331 8.17 -22.90 -8.33
C SER A 331 7.94 -22.31 -6.94
N TYR A 332 7.12 -22.97 -6.13
CA TYR A 332 6.98 -22.63 -4.72
C TYR A 332 8.30 -22.81 -3.97
N PRO A 333 8.57 -22.00 -2.93
CA PRO A 333 9.74 -22.17 -2.07
C PRO A 333 9.80 -23.58 -1.49
N SER A 334 10.99 -24.16 -1.40
CA SER A 334 11.23 -25.43 -0.73
C SER A 334 11.04 -25.28 0.78
N GLY A 335 10.48 -26.31 1.44
CA GLY A 335 10.20 -26.27 2.89
C GLY A 335 8.87 -26.94 3.26
N GLY A 336 8.11 -27.33 2.24
CA GLY A 336 6.84 -28.06 2.41
C GLY A 336 5.74 -27.27 3.12
N PRO A 337 4.68 -27.93 3.60
CA PRO A 337 3.50 -27.27 4.18
C PRO A 337 3.78 -26.51 5.48
N ALA A 338 4.84 -26.84 6.21
CA ALA A 338 5.16 -26.22 7.50
C ALA A 338 5.45 -24.71 7.38
N GLN A 339 5.94 -24.26 6.20
CA GLN A 339 6.29 -22.87 5.94
C GLN A 339 5.09 -21.91 5.97
N PHE A 340 3.86 -22.42 5.87
CA PHE A 340 2.64 -21.60 5.82
C PHE A 340 1.72 -21.76 7.03
N THR A 341 2.19 -22.39 8.11
CA THR A 341 1.35 -22.78 9.28
C THR A 341 0.62 -21.60 9.91
N ASN A 342 1.28 -20.46 10.09
CA ASN A 342 0.72 -19.28 10.74
C ASN A 342 0.35 -18.16 9.75
N VAL A 343 0.59 -18.37 8.47
CA VAL A 343 0.44 -17.35 7.43
C VAL A 343 -1.04 -17.17 7.07
N TYR A 344 -1.53 -15.92 7.06
CA TYR A 344 -2.86 -15.57 6.61
C TYR A 344 -2.89 -15.01 5.18
N ALA A 345 -1.77 -14.48 4.67
CA ALA A 345 -1.68 -13.88 3.34
C ALA A 345 -0.40 -14.29 2.61
N ILE A 346 -0.56 -14.73 1.35
CA ILE A 346 0.55 -15.07 0.46
C ILE A 346 0.35 -14.31 -0.85
N ASN A 347 1.37 -13.56 -1.26
CA ASN A 347 1.43 -12.89 -2.56
C ASN A 347 2.61 -13.39 -3.38
N LEU A 348 2.30 -14.08 -4.49
CA LEU A 348 3.24 -14.62 -5.48
C LEU A 348 3.01 -14.00 -6.87
N GLU A 349 2.31 -12.86 -6.95
CA GLU A 349 2.00 -12.17 -8.19
C GLU A 349 3.25 -11.89 -9.03
N HIS A 350 3.09 -11.93 -10.35
CA HIS A 350 4.14 -11.59 -11.30
C HIS A 350 5.44 -12.38 -11.09
N ASN A 351 5.31 -13.71 -11.26
CA ASN A 351 6.40 -14.68 -11.27
C ASN A 351 6.24 -15.63 -12.47
N GLN A 352 6.88 -16.76 -12.46
CA GLN A 352 6.87 -17.75 -13.54
C GLN A 352 6.38 -19.12 -13.06
N ILE A 353 5.53 -19.15 -12.02
CA ILE A 353 5.08 -20.40 -11.38
C ILE A 353 4.05 -21.08 -12.26
N ASP A 354 4.32 -22.34 -12.61
CA ASP A 354 3.47 -23.15 -13.50
C ASP A 354 2.46 -24.04 -12.78
N LYS A 355 2.68 -24.31 -11.49
CA LYS A 355 1.79 -25.18 -10.68
C LYS A 355 1.84 -24.85 -9.20
N ILE A 356 0.75 -25.14 -8.51
CA ILE A 356 0.64 -25.15 -7.06
C ILE A 356 0.84 -26.61 -6.60
N PRO A 357 1.86 -26.91 -5.76
CA PRO A 357 2.09 -28.28 -5.33
C PRO A 357 0.92 -28.84 -4.50
N TYR A 358 0.60 -30.11 -4.72
CA TYR A 358 -0.40 -30.83 -3.91
C TYR A 358 -0.02 -30.81 -2.43
N GLY A 359 -0.98 -30.51 -1.55
CA GLY A 359 -0.79 -30.50 -0.10
C GLY A 359 0.02 -29.34 0.45
N ILE A 360 0.45 -28.39 -0.39
CA ILE A 360 1.33 -27.29 0.04
C ILE A 360 0.69 -26.42 1.16
N PHE A 361 -0.63 -26.28 1.16
CA PHE A 361 -1.40 -25.55 2.16
C PHE A 361 -2.10 -26.43 3.21
N SER A 362 -1.75 -27.72 3.29
CA SER A 362 -2.39 -28.65 4.24
C SER A 362 -2.26 -28.25 5.72
N ARG A 363 -1.27 -27.44 6.07
CA ARG A 363 -1.07 -26.87 7.41
C ARG A 363 -1.47 -25.41 7.55
N ALA A 364 -1.84 -24.75 6.46
CA ALA A 364 -2.13 -23.31 6.39
C ALA A 364 -3.57 -22.99 6.82
N LYS A 365 -3.93 -23.32 8.06
CA LYS A 365 -5.30 -23.15 8.59
C LYS A 365 -5.74 -21.70 8.69
N ASN A 366 -4.81 -20.74 8.74
CA ASN A 366 -5.09 -19.32 8.85
C ASN A 366 -5.10 -18.61 7.49
N LEU A 367 -4.78 -19.32 6.39
CA LEU A 367 -4.66 -18.73 5.07
C LEU A 367 -6.03 -18.27 4.56
N THR A 368 -6.15 -16.95 4.39
CA THR A 368 -7.35 -16.28 3.89
C THR A 368 -7.14 -15.56 2.58
N LYS A 369 -5.90 -15.25 2.22
CA LYS A 369 -5.57 -14.49 1.01
C LYS A 369 -4.45 -15.16 0.23
N LEU A 370 -4.71 -15.49 -1.04
CA LEU A 370 -3.72 -16.00 -1.98
C LEU A 370 -3.78 -15.21 -3.28
N ASN A 371 -2.68 -14.55 -3.62
CA ASN A 371 -2.51 -13.87 -4.90
C ASN A 371 -1.44 -14.56 -5.76
N MET A 372 -1.88 -15.15 -6.87
CA MET A 372 -1.06 -15.81 -7.89
C MET A 372 -1.22 -15.15 -9.27
N LYS A 373 -1.70 -13.90 -9.31
CA LYS A 373 -1.88 -13.15 -10.56
C LYS A 373 -0.58 -13.06 -11.35
N GLU A 374 -0.68 -13.03 -12.67
CA GLU A 374 0.49 -12.92 -13.56
C GLU A 374 1.53 -14.02 -13.33
N ASN A 375 1.09 -15.28 -13.46
CA ASN A 375 1.94 -16.47 -13.43
C ASN A 375 1.66 -17.37 -14.64
N GLN A 376 2.07 -18.63 -14.62
CA GLN A 376 1.91 -19.58 -15.72
C GLN A 376 1.05 -20.80 -15.34
N LEU A 377 0.15 -20.63 -14.36
CA LEU A 377 -0.70 -21.72 -13.87
C LEU A 377 -1.61 -22.26 -14.97
N THR A 378 -1.57 -23.57 -15.21
CA THR A 378 -2.43 -24.26 -16.17
C THR A 378 -3.63 -24.94 -15.53
N SER A 379 -3.55 -25.25 -14.23
CA SER A 379 -4.59 -25.89 -13.44
C SER A 379 -4.45 -25.58 -11.95
N LEU A 380 -5.54 -25.78 -11.19
CA LEU A 380 -5.50 -25.82 -9.73
C LEU A 380 -5.19 -27.25 -9.23
N PRO A 381 -4.58 -27.39 -8.04
CA PRO A 381 -4.29 -28.71 -7.49
C PRO A 381 -5.58 -29.43 -7.06
N LEU A 382 -5.52 -30.77 -6.98
CA LEU A 382 -6.69 -31.60 -6.64
C LEU A 382 -7.20 -31.37 -5.20
N ASP A 383 -6.37 -30.82 -4.32
CA ASP A 383 -6.73 -30.53 -2.93
C ASP A 383 -7.20 -29.08 -2.71
N VAL A 384 -7.56 -28.36 -3.76
CA VAL A 384 -8.09 -26.98 -3.64
C VAL A 384 -9.27 -26.90 -2.66
N GLY A 385 -10.08 -27.92 -2.58
CA GLY A 385 -11.20 -28.01 -1.63
C GLY A 385 -10.79 -27.98 -0.15
N ALA A 386 -9.51 -28.19 0.17
CA ALA A 386 -9.00 -28.08 1.54
C ALA A 386 -8.76 -26.64 1.99
N TRP A 387 -8.84 -25.64 1.08
CA TRP A 387 -8.58 -24.22 1.38
C TRP A 387 -9.81 -23.51 1.97
N CYS A 388 -10.48 -24.15 2.91
CA CYS A 388 -11.83 -23.77 3.39
C CYS A 388 -11.92 -22.37 3.99
N ASN A 389 -10.80 -21.79 4.49
CA ASN A 389 -10.77 -20.48 5.10
C ASN A 389 -10.40 -19.34 4.13
N MET A 390 -10.20 -19.68 2.85
CA MET A 390 -9.87 -18.70 1.81
C MET A 390 -10.98 -17.67 1.68
N VAL A 391 -10.62 -16.38 1.72
CA VAL A 391 -11.51 -15.23 1.56
C VAL A 391 -11.26 -14.53 0.22
N GLU A 392 -9.99 -14.37 -0.14
CA GLU A 392 -9.59 -13.72 -1.38
C GLU A 392 -8.65 -14.64 -2.17
N LEU A 393 -9.06 -15.02 -3.38
CA LEU A 393 -8.29 -15.83 -4.31
C LEU A 393 -8.15 -15.10 -5.64
N ASN A 394 -6.91 -14.67 -5.94
CA ASN A 394 -6.59 -14.01 -7.21
C ASN A 394 -5.70 -14.93 -8.08
N LEU A 395 -6.25 -15.36 -9.19
CA LEU A 395 -5.62 -16.22 -10.20
C LEU A 395 -5.62 -15.56 -11.59
N GLY A 396 -5.85 -14.25 -11.65
CA GLY A 396 -5.88 -13.49 -12.90
C GLY A 396 -4.58 -13.58 -13.69
N THR A 397 -4.65 -13.45 -14.99
CA THR A 397 -3.50 -13.47 -15.91
C THR A 397 -2.65 -14.73 -15.71
N ASN A 398 -3.28 -15.87 -16.00
CA ASN A 398 -2.67 -17.21 -16.00
C ASN A 398 -3.09 -17.98 -17.27
N GLN A 399 -2.92 -19.29 -17.27
CA GLN A 399 -3.26 -20.17 -18.40
C GLN A 399 -4.30 -21.23 -17.99
N LEU A 400 -5.17 -20.91 -17.02
CA LEU A 400 -6.18 -21.84 -16.52
C LEU A 400 -7.20 -22.15 -17.60
N THR A 401 -7.43 -23.44 -17.88
CA THR A 401 -8.40 -23.92 -18.86
C THR A 401 -9.73 -24.36 -18.23
N LYS A 402 -9.72 -24.67 -16.93
CA LYS A 402 -10.89 -25.11 -16.16
C LYS A 402 -10.74 -24.78 -14.67
N ILE A 403 -11.86 -24.65 -14.00
CA ILE A 403 -11.97 -24.60 -12.54
C ILE A 403 -12.56 -25.94 -12.07
N PRO A 404 -11.95 -26.62 -11.07
CA PRO A 404 -12.45 -27.90 -10.55
C PRO A 404 -13.73 -27.69 -9.73
N ASP A 405 -14.57 -28.72 -9.67
CA ASP A 405 -15.82 -28.69 -8.88
C ASP A 405 -15.56 -28.52 -7.38
N ASP A 406 -14.42 -28.94 -6.88
CA ASP A 406 -13.99 -28.76 -5.49
C ASP A 406 -13.86 -27.30 -5.05
N ILE A 407 -13.93 -26.33 -5.99
CA ILE A 407 -14.03 -24.91 -5.66
C ILE A 407 -15.20 -24.61 -4.72
N GLN A 408 -16.27 -25.40 -4.79
CA GLN A 408 -17.44 -25.29 -3.92
C GLN A 408 -17.12 -25.38 -2.43
N CYS A 409 -16.01 -25.99 -2.04
CA CYS A 409 -15.62 -26.16 -0.65
C CYS A 409 -15.05 -24.87 -0.01
N LEU A 410 -14.77 -23.85 -0.82
CA LEU A 410 -14.25 -22.56 -0.34
C LEU A 410 -15.40 -21.69 0.20
N HIS A 411 -16.08 -22.16 1.24
CA HIS A 411 -17.30 -21.53 1.77
C HIS A 411 -17.10 -20.12 2.35
N CYS A 412 -15.85 -19.70 2.60
CA CYS A 412 -15.52 -18.37 3.09
C CYS A 412 -15.14 -17.39 1.98
N LEU A 413 -15.11 -17.83 0.71
CA LEU A 413 -14.62 -17.02 -0.40
C LEU A 413 -15.56 -15.85 -0.68
N GLU A 414 -14.99 -14.63 -0.65
CA GLU A 414 -15.68 -13.37 -0.94
C GLU A 414 -15.22 -12.75 -2.26
N VAL A 415 -13.96 -12.95 -2.63
CA VAL A 415 -13.37 -12.39 -3.85
C VAL A 415 -12.69 -13.50 -4.64
N LEU A 416 -13.14 -13.71 -5.87
CA LEU A 416 -12.56 -14.64 -6.83
C LEU A 416 -12.24 -13.90 -8.13
N ILE A 417 -10.95 -13.80 -8.46
CA ILE A 417 -10.45 -13.16 -9.68
C ILE A 417 -9.83 -14.23 -10.57
N LEU A 418 -10.40 -14.40 -11.76
CA LEU A 418 -10.01 -15.35 -12.78
C LEU A 418 -9.80 -14.68 -14.14
N SER A 419 -9.72 -13.34 -14.16
CA SER A 419 -9.56 -12.56 -15.39
C SER A 419 -8.30 -12.95 -16.15
N ASN A 420 -8.33 -12.77 -17.46
CA ASN A 420 -7.24 -13.06 -18.38
C ASN A 420 -6.68 -14.49 -18.20
N ASN A 421 -7.55 -15.48 -18.51
CA ASN A 421 -7.24 -16.91 -18.52
C ASN A 421 -7.78 -17.56 -19.81
N LEU A 422 -7.81 -18.88 -19.86
CA LEU A 422 -8.27 -19.66 -21.01
C LEU A 422 -9.55 -20.45 -20.71
N LEU A 423 -10.36 -19.98 -19.75
CA LEU A 423 -11.57 -20.65 -19.29
C LEU A 423 -12.64 -20.63 -20.40
N ARG A 424 -13.23 -21.80 -20.70
CA ARG A 424 -14.36 -21.91 -21.64
C ARG A 424 -15.72 -22.01 -20.95
N ARG A 425 -15.71 -22.43 -19.68
CA ARG A 425 -16.92 -22.55 -18.84
C ARG A 425 -16.59 -22.43 -17.37
N ILE A 426 -17.58 -22.08 -16.60
CA ILE A 426 -17.55 -22.06 -15.13
C ILE A 426 -18.38 -23.26 -14.64
N PRO A 427 -17.89 -24.04 -13.66
CA PRO A 427 -18.64 -25.20 -13.15
C PRO A 427 -19.89 -24.76 -12.39
N ALA A 428 -20.94 -25.58 -12.41
CA ALA A 428 -22.19 -25.34 -11.67
C ALA A 428 -21.94 -25.22 -10.15
N SER A 429 -20.94 -25.92 -9.65
CA SER A 429 -20.49 -25.87 -8.25
C SER A 429 -20.13 -24.46 -7.75
N ILE A 430 -19.90 -23.49 -8.66
CA ILE A 430 -19.65 -22.07 -8.29
C ILE A 430 -20.80 -21.51 -7.44
N GLY A 431 -22.04 -21.94 -7.68
CA GLY A 431 -23.23 -21.50 -6.95
C GLY A 431 -23.20 -21.80 -5.43
N ASN A 432 -22.30 -22.65 -4.98
CA ASN A 432 -22.11 -22.95 -3.56
C ASN A 432 -21.27 -21.93 -2.79
N LEU A 433 -20.62 -21.00 -3.50
CA LEU A 433 -19.82 -19.92 -2.90
C LEU A 433 -20.73 -18.80 -2.38
N ARG A 434 -21.55 -19.09 -1.38
CA ARG A 434 -22.62 -18.22 -0.88
C ARG A 434 -22.17 -16.86 -0.33
N LYS A 435 -20.89 -16.72 0.05
CA LYS A 435 -20.31 -15.47 0.55
C LYS A 435 -19.68 -14.62 -0.56
N LEU A 436 -19.64 -15.12 -1.80
CA LEU A 436 -18.96 -14.43 -2.89
C LEU A 436 -19.61 -13.08 -3.18
N ARG A 437 -18.77 -12.04 -3.18
CA ARG A 437 -19.14 -10.64 -3.43
C ARG A 437 -18.59 -10.12 -4.76
N VAL A 438 -17.42 -10.61 -5.16
CA VAL A 438 -16.76 -10.23 -6.41
C VAL A 438 -16.40 -11.49 -7.19
N LEU A 439 -16.87 -11.57 -8.43
CA LEU A 439 -16.48 -12.59 -9.40
C LEU A 439 -16.00 -11.86 -10.67
N ASP A 440 -14.71 -11.98 -10.93
CA ASP A 440 -14.07 -11.40 -12.10
C ASP A 440 -13.62 -12.50 -13.07
N LEU A 441 -14.24 -12.53 -14.24
CA LEU A 441 -14.03 -13.49 -15.32
C LEU A 441 -13.61 -12.79 -16.63
N GLU A 442 -13.21 -11.51 -16.57
CA GLU A 442 -12.82 -10.70 -17.73
C GLU A 442 -11.74 -11.41 -18.57
N GLU A 443 -11.74 -11.16 -19.88
CA GLU A 443 -10.73 -11.69 -20.81
C GLU A 443 -10.53 -13.22 -20.69
N ASN A 444 -11.60 -13.98 -20.96
CA ASN A 444 -11.57 -15.44 -21.05
C ASN A 444 -12.20 -15.93 -22.39
N LYS A 445 -12.57 -17.18 -22.48
CA LYS A 445 -13.25 -17.79 -23.64
C LYS A 445 -14.60 -18.39 -23.25
N ILE A 446 -15.28 -17.80 -22.28
CA ILE A 446 -16.52 -18.31 -21.70
C ILE A 446 -17.66 -18.13 -22.69
N GLU A 447 -18.33 -19.22 -23.04
CA GLU A 447 -19.46 -19.25 -23.98
C GLU A 447 -20.81 -19.10 -23.26
N CYS A 448 -20.92 -19.58 -22.02
CA CYS A 448 -22.12 -19.48 -21.20
C CYS A 448 -21.79 -19.47 -19.69
N LEU A 449 -22.67 -18.87 -18.91
CA LEU A 449 -22.65 -18.97 -17.44
C LEU A 449 -23.64 -20.04 -16.97
N PRO A 450 -23.32 -20.79 -15.91
CA PRO A 450 -24.26 -21.77 -15.36
C PRO A 450 -25.45 -21.08 -14.68
N SER A 451 -26.62 -21.73 -14.67
CA SER A 451 -27.81 -21.22 -13.98
C SER A 451 -27.60 -21.06 -12.47
N GLU A 452 -26.71 -21.86 -11.90
CA GLU A 452 -26.34 -21.85 -10.47
C GLU A 452 -25.66 -20.55 -10.02
N ILE A 453 -25.23 -19.69 -10.96
CA ILE A 453 -24.74 -18.35 -10.64
C ILE A 453 -25.80 -17.56 -9.84
N GLY A 454 -27.10 -17.80 -10.08
CA GLY A 454 -28.19 -17.19 -9.34
C GLY A 454 -28.23 -17.52 -7.84
N PHE A 455 -27.46 -18.50 -7.39
CA PHE A 455 -27.34 -18.80 -5.96
C PHE A 455 -26.35 -17.89 -5.21
N LEU A 456 -25.56 -17.10 -5.93
CA LEU A 456 -24.58 -16.15 -5.38
C LEU A 456 -25.27 -14.86 -4.88
N ARG A 457 -26.22 -14.96 -3.96
CA ARG A 457 -27.09 -13.85 -3.55
C ARG A 457 -26.34 -12.67 -2.93
N ASN A 458 -25.10 -12.86 -2.45
CA ASN A 458 -24.26 -11.80 -1.90
C ASN A 458 -23.38 -11.14 -2.97
N LEU A 459 -23.46 -11.57 -4.24
CA LEU A 459 -22.64 -11.03 -5.30
C LEU A 459 -22.99 -9.56 -5.57
N GLN A 460 -21.98 -8.71 -5.50
CA GLN A 460 -22.07 -7.27 -5.71
C GLN A 460 -21.45 -6.86 -7.05
N LYS A 461 -20.42 -7.59 -7.49
CA LYS A 461 -19.71 -7.29 -8.72
C LYS A 461 -19.51 -8.54 -9.55
N LEU A 462 -20.04 -8.53 -10.79
CA LEU A 462 -19.85 -9.57 -11.78
C LEU A 462 -19.24 -8.97 -13.04
N ILE A 463 -18.04 -9.44 -13.40
CA ILE A 463 -17.34 -9.01 -14.60
C ILE A 463 -17.17 -10.23 -15.51
N VAL A 464 -17.73 -10.14 -16.70
CA VAL A 464 -17.66 -11.18 -17.76
C VAL A 464 -17.27 -10.54 -19.10
N GLN A 465 -16.77 -9.32 -19.07
CA GLN A 465 -16.35 -8.57 -20.25
C GLN A 465 -15.27 -9.33 -21.03
N SER A 466 -15.20 -9.09 -22.35
CA SER A 466 -14.21 -9.70 -23.25
C SER A 466 -14.22 -11.23 -23.19
N ASN A 467 -15.41 -11.81 -23.44
CA ASN A 467 -15.64 -13.25 -23.50
C ASN A 467 -16.40 -13.65 -24.78
N GLN A 468 -17.02 -14.81 -24.83
CA GLN A 468 -17.79 -15.32 -25.96
C GLN A 468 -19.25 -15.62 -25.56
N VAL A 469 -19.77 -14.96 -24.54
CA VAL A 469 -21.10 -15.22 -23.99
C VAL A 469 -22.18 -14.79 -24.98
N ILE A 470 -23.09 -15.74 -25.30
CA ILE A 470 -24.21 -15.51 -26.25
C ILE A 470 -25.46 -15.05 -25.51
N THR A 471 -25.70 -15.58 -24.34
CA THR A 471 -26.85 -15.26 -23.49
C THR A 471 -26.49 -15.32 -22.01
N LEU A 472 -27.14 -14.49 -21.20
CA LEU A 472 -27.11 -14.63 -19.75
C LEU A 472 -28.19 -15.57 -19.28
N PRO A 473 -27.98 -16.41 -18.24
CA PRO A 473 -29.02 -17.23 -17.67
C PRO A 473 -30.09 -16.37 -17.00
N ARG A 474 -31.35 -16.76 -17.07
CA ARG A 474 -32.48 -16.09 -16.39
C ARG A 474 -32.24 -15.96 -14.89
N ALA A 475 -31.51 -16.90 -14.29
CA ALA A 475 -31.13 -16.88 -12.88
C ALA A 475 -30.29 -15.65 -12.48
N ILE A 476 -29.79 -14.85 -13.44
CA ILE A 476 -29.11 -13.59 -13.14
C ILE A 476 -30.00 -12.67 -12.28
N GLY A 477 -31.32 -12.70 -12.48
CA GLY A 477 -32.29 -11.94 -11.71
C GLY A 477 -32.33 -12.26 -10.21
N HIS A 478 -31.76 -13.38 -9.79
CA HIS A 478 -31.65 -13.72 -8.36
C HIS A 478 -30.49 -13.01 -7.63
N LEU A 479 -29.63 -12.31 -8.35
CA LEU A 479 -28.49 -11.57 -7.79
C LEU A 479 -28.93 -10.19 -7.26
N THR A 480 -29.86 -10.16 -6.33
CA THR A 480 -30.51 -8.93 -5.85
C THR A 480 -29.55 -7.92 -5.21
N ASN A 481 -28.36 -8.35 -4.78
CA ASN A 481 -27.31 -7.47 -4.24
C ASN A 481 -26.32 -6.99 -5.30
N LEU A 482 -26.53 -7.31 -6.58
CA LEU A 482 -25.62 -6.93 -7.65
C LEU A 482 -25.68 -5.42 -7.90
N VAL A 483 -24.51 -4.79 -7.81
CA VAL A 483 -24.31 -3.33 -8.00
C VAL A 483 -23.64 -3.05 -9.35
N TYR A 484 -22.74 -3.94 -9.75
CA TYR A 484 -21.92 -3.78 -10.96
C TYR A 484 -22.01 -5.04 -11.83
N LEU A 485 -22.45 -4.87 -13.08
CA LEU A 485 -22.50 -5.93 -14.10
C LEU A 485 -21.78 -5.45 -15.36
N SER A 486 -20.72 -6.16 -15.75
CA SER A 486 -20.00 -5.93 -17.00
C SER A 486 -20.04 -7.18 -17.87
N VAL A 487 -20.70 -7.08 -19.02
CA VAL A 487 -20.82 -8.11 -20.05
C VAL A 487 -20.54 -7.55 -21.45
N GLY A 488 -19.84 -6.44 -21.50
CA GLY A 488 -19.37 -5.83 -22.74
C GLY A 488 -18.39 -6.74 -23.50
N GLU A 489 -18.15 -6.46 -24.77
CA GLU A 489 -17.22 -7.22 -25.60
C GLU A 489 -17.51 -8.73 -25.59
N ASN A 490 -18.77 -9.08 -25.89
CA ASN A 490 -19.27 -10.46 -25.96
C ASN A 490 -20.08 -10.69 -27.23
N ASN A 491 -20.77 -11.82 -27.34
CA ASN A 491 -21.65 -12.17 -28.45
C ASN A 491 -23.13 -12.15 -28.04
N LEU A 492 -23.51 -11.32 -27.07
CA LEU A 492 -24.88 -11.26 -26.58
C LEU A 492 -25.87 -10.94 -27.68
N SER A 493 -26.91 -11.75 -27.80
CA SER A 493 -28.03 -11.53 -28.72
C SER A 493 -29.24 -10.87 -28.03
N TYR A 494 -29.41 -11.08 -26.73
CA TYR A 494 -30.42 -10.44 -25.89
C TYR A 494 -30.00 -10.45 -24.41
N LEU A 495 -30.63 -9.59 -23.60
CA LEU A 495 -30.61 -9.65 -22.14
C LEU A 495 -31.91 -10.30 -21.65
N PRO A 496 -31.86 -11.16 -20.61
CA PRO A 496 -33.08 -11.74 -20.04
C PRO A 496 -33.94 -10.68 -19.35
N GLU A 497 -35.27 -10.83 -19.38
CA GLU A 497 -36.23 -9.92 -18.73
C GLU A 497 -35.99 -9.84 -17.23
N GLU A 498 -35.48 -10.90 -16.62
CA GLU A 498 -35.13 -10.96 -15.19
C GLU A 498 -34.05 -9.98 -14.78
N ILE A 499 -33.37 -9.28 -15.73
CA ILE A 499 -32.44 -8.17 -15.42
C ILE A 499 -33.15 -7.07 -14.64
N GLY A 500 -34.46 -6.86 -14.86
CA GLY A 500 -35.27 -5.87 -14.16
C GLY A 500 -35.45 -6.11 -12.66
N THR A 501 -35.11 -7.29 -12.15
CA THR A 501 -35.17 -7.60 -10.72
C THR A 501 -33.92 -7.19 -9.96
N LEU A 502 -32.92 -6.65 -10.65
CA LEU A 502 -31.66 -6.18 -10.06
C LEU A 502 -31.83 -4.76 -9.51
N GLU A 503 -32.60 -4.61 -8.43
CA GLU A 503 -32.95 -3.31 -7.85
C GLU A 503 -31.74 -2.49 -7.40
N ASN A 504 -30.64 -3.14 -7.02
CA ASN A 504 -29.40 -2.49 -6.55
C ASN A 504 -28.40 -2.22 -7.67
N LEU A 505 -28.72 -2.51 -8.93
CA LEU A 505 -27.79 -2.34 -10.04
C LEU A 505 -27.55 -0.85 -10.32
N GLU A 506 -26.30 -0.40 -10.15
CA GLU A 506 -25.86 0.98 -10.40
C GLU A 506 -25.08 1.12 -11.71
N SER A 507 -24.36 0.07 -12.13
CA SER A 507 -23.51 0.09 -13.32
C SER A 507 -23.74 -1.12 -14.19
N LEU A 508 -24.07 -0.89 -15.47
CA LEU A 508 -24.28 -1.91 -16.49
C LEU A 508 -23.44 -1.60 -17.73
N TYR A 509 -22.53 -2.50 -18.08
CA TYR A 509 -21.70 -2.41 -19.29
C TYR A 509 -22.08 -3.54 -20.24
N ILE A 510 -22.66 -3.18 -21.39
CA ILE A 510 -23.10 -4.10 -22.46
C ILE A 510 -22.54 -3.69 -23.84
N ASN A 511 -21.61 -2.73 -23.86
CA ASN A 511 -20.95 -2.26 -25.06
C ASN A 511 -20.33 -3.39 -25.89
N ASP A 512 -20.09 -3.15 -27.19
CA ASP A 512 -19.39 -4.07 -28.09
C ASP A 512 -20.03 -5.48 -28.17
N ASN A 513 -21.36 -5.54 -28.16
CA ASN A 513 -22.13 -6.75 -28.44
C ASN A 513 -22.81 -6.63 -29.83
N ALA A 514 -22.12 -7.12 -30.87
CA ALA A 514 -22.53 -6.96 -32.27
C ALA A 514 -23.89 -7.59 -32.66
N ASN A 515 -24.40 -8.50 -31.83
CA ASN A 515 -25.67 -9.20 -32.05
C ASN A 515 -26.80 -8.68 -31.13
N LEU A 516 -26.55 -7.65 -30.32
CA LEU A 516 -27.55 -7.11 -29.39
C LEU A 516 -28.40 -6.04 -30.10
N HIS A 517 -29.58 -6.47 -30.60
CA HIS A 517 -30.47 -5.64 -31.39
C HIS A 517 -31.57 -4.96 -30.58
N ASN A 518 -31.87 -5.45 -29.37
CA ASN A 518 -32.89 -4.91 -28.49
C ASN A 518 -32.52 -5.05 -27.02
N LEU A 519 -33.21 -4.28 -26.18
CA LEU A 519 -33.12 -4.35 -24.73
C LEU A 519 -34.51 -4.66 -24.15
N PRO A 520 -34.60 -5.44 -23.06
CA PRO A 520 -35.87 -5.74 -22.44
C PRO A 520 -36.44 -4.48 -21.76
N PHE A 521 -37.76 -4.33 -21.76
CA PHE A 521 -38.47 -3.21 -21.11
C PHE A 521 -38.23 -3.21 -19.59
N GLU A 522 -38.01 -4.38 -19.02
CA GLU A 522 -37.73 -4.62 -17.60
C GLU A 522 -36.47 -3.91 -17.14
N LEU A 523 -35.53 -3.59 -18.03
CA LEU A 523 -34.35 -2.81 -17.70
C LEU A 523 -34.71 -1.41 -17.11
N ALA A 524 -35.88 -0.88 -17.48
CA ALA A 524 -36.40 0.37 -16.91
C ALA A 524 -36.80 0.25 -15.42
N LEU A 525 -36.89 -0.97 -14.87
CA LEU A 525 -37.15 -1.22 -13.45
C LEU A 525 -35.89 -1.12 -12.58
N CYS A 526 -34.70 -1.10 -13.20
CA CYS A 526 -33.44 -0.88 -12.49
C CYS A 526 -33.30 0.59 -12.08
N THR A 527 -34.07 1.03 -11.09
CA THR A 527 -34.20 2.45 -10.70
C THR A 527 -32.91 3.07 -10.15
N ASN A 528 -31.98 2.26 -9.67
CA ASN A 528 -30.69 2.71 -9.14
C ASN A 528 -29.59 2.81 -10.23
N LEU A 529 -29.92 2.49 -11.48
CA LEU A 529 -28.94 2.49 -12.58
C LEU A 529 -28.45 3.92 -12.88
N GLN A 530 -27.16 4.15 -12.68
CA GLN A 530 -26.48 5.44 -12.84
C GLN A 530 -25.59 5.45 -14.09
N ILE A 531 -24.97 4.31 -14.38
CA ILE A 531 -24.00 4.16 -15.48
C ILE A 531 -24.48 3.03 -16.37
N MET A 532 -24.63 3.30 -17.66
CA MET A 532 -24.86 2.28 -18.67
C MET A 532 -24.00 2.55 -19.90
N SER A 533 -23.33 1.53 -20.40
CA SER A 533 -22.52 1.58 -21.63
C SER A 533 -23.17 0.68 -22.68
N ILE A 534 -23.53 1.28 -23.82
CA ILE A 534 -24.24 0.62 -24.96
C ILE A 534 -23.50 0.82 -26.29
N GLU A 535 -22.31 1.39 -26.24
CA GLU A 535 -21.53 1.71 -27.43
C GLU A 535 -21.31 0.46 -28.28
N ASN A 536 -21.30 0.64 -29.61
CA ASN A 536 -21.07 -0.44 -30.56
C ASN A 536 -22.07 -1.63 -30.46
N CYS A 537 -23.26 -1.40 -29.87
CA CYS A 537 -24.39 -2.31 -29.97
C CYS A 537 -25.33 -1.83 -31.09
N PRO A 538 -25.77 -2.69 -32.04
CA PRO A 538 -26.61 -2.24 -33.15
C PRO A 538 -27.96 -1.66 -32.70
N LEU A 539 -28.57 -2.22 -31.63
CA LEU A 539 -29.86 -1.80 -31.05
C LEU A 539 -30.90 -1.40 -32.11
N SER A 540 -30.93 -2.14 -33.25
CA SER A 540 -31.69 -1.78 -34.45
C SER A 540 -33.21 -1.80 -34.24
N GLN A 541 -33.71 -2.34 -33.14
CA GLN A 541 -35.12 -2.30 -32.77
C GLN A 541 -35.50 -1.07 -31.90
N ILE A 542 -34.52 -0.24 -31.54
CA ILE A 542 -34.73 1.04 -30.87
C ILE A 542 -34.48 2.18 -31.88
N PRO A 543 -35.32 3.23 -31.92
CA PRO A 543 -35.11 4.35 -32.85
C PRO A 543 -33.70 4.95 -32.73
N ALA A 544 -33.05 5.21 -33.88
CA ALA A 544 -31.67 5.65 -33.94
C ALA A 544 -31.43 6.95 -33.15
N GLU A 545 -32.41 7.86 -33.17
CA GLU A 545 -32.34 9.13 -32.43
C GLU A 545 -32.31 8.91 -30.91
N ILE A 546 -33.00 7.86 -30.43
CA ILE A 546 -33.02 7.47 -29.01
C ILE A 546 -31.66 6.91 -28.61
N VAL A 547 -31.12 5.99 -29.43
CA VAL A 547 -29.79 5.42 -29.18
C VAL A 547 -28.71 6.51 -29.23
N ALA A 548 -28.77 7.40 -30.18
CA ALA A 548 -27.83 8.54 -30.30
C ALA A 548 -27.91 9.52 -29.13
N GLY A 549 -29.08 9.61 -28.46
CA GLY A 549 -29.29 10.44 -27.29
C GLY A 549 -28.71 9.84 -25.99
N GLY A 550 -28.18 8.63 -26.06
CA GLY A 550 -27.45 7.97 -24.98
C GLY A 550 -28.31 7.17 -24.01
N PRO A 551 -27.69 6.54 -23.02
CA PRO A 551 -28.31 5.56 -22.11
C PRO A 551 -29.58 6.06 -21.41
N SER A 552 -29.57 7.29 -20.89
CA SER A 552 -30.72 7.86 -20.18
C SER A 552 -31.97 7.94 -21.06
N LEU A 553 -31.79 8.29 -22.35
CA LEU A 553 -32.90 8.40 -23.29
C LEU A 553 -33.42 7.00 -23.67
N VAL A 554 -32.52 6.02 -23.80
CA VAL A 554 -32.85 4.62 -24.02
C VAL A 554 -33.70 4.06 -22.87
N ILE A 555 -33.29 4.25 -21.62
CA ILE A 555 -34.06 3.81 -20.43
C ILE A 555 -35.43 4.48 -20.38
N HIS A 556 -35.49 5.78 -20.66
CA HIS A 556 -36.76 6.50 -20.73
C HIS A 556 -37.68 5.95 -21.83
N PHE A 557 -37.13 5.67 -23.01
CA PHE A 557 -37.87 5.05 -24.11
C PHE A 557 -38.43 3.68 -23.71
N LEU A 558 -37.62 2.80 -23.12
CA LEU A 558 -38.05 1.48 -22.64
C LEU A 558 -39.19 1.59 -21.62
N LYS A 559 -39.10 2.56 -20.71
CA LYS A 559 -40.16 2.83 -19.71
C LYS A 559 -41.46 3.25 -20.39
N MET A 560 -41.41 4.14 -21.40
CA MET A 560 -42.59 4.69 -22.07
C MET A 560 -43.26 3.70 -23.03
N GLN A 561 -42.50 2.81 -23.65
CA GLN A 561 -42.97 1.81 -24.60
C GLN A 561 -43.41 0.49 -23.94
N GLY A 562 -42.86 0.19 -22.78
CA GLY A 562 -43.16 -1.02 -22.04
C GLY A 562 -44.42 -0.94 -21.17
N PRO A 563 -44.79 -2.02 -20.49
CA PRO A 563 -45.96 -2.09 -19.62
C PRO A 563 -45.81 -1.26 -18.33
N TYR A 564 -44.63 -0.71 -18.08
CA TYR A 564 -44.26 0.02 -16.83
C TYR A 564 -44.45 1.52 -16.94
N ARG A 565 -45.21 2.00 -17.91
CA ARG A 565 -45.41 3.44 -18.20
C ARG A 565 -46.00 4.25 -17.02
N SER A 566 -46.74 3.60 -16.13
CA SER A 566 -47.41 4.20 -14.99
C SER A 566 -46.62 4.10 -13.67
N MET A 567 -45.51 3.43 -13.67
CA MET A 567 -44.54 3.37 -12.56
C MET A 567 -43.46 4.44 -12.76
#